data_478aaea9cea65c27d551b048c6a309ef
#
_entry.id   478aaea9cea65c27d551b048c6a309ef
#
_cell.length_a   1.000
_cell.length_b   1.000
_cell.length_c   1.000
_cell.angle_alpha   90.00
_cell.angle_beta   90.00
_cell.angle_gamma   90.00
#
_symmetry.space_group_name_H-M   'P 1'
#
loop_
_entity.id
_entity.type
_entity.pdbx_description
1 polymer ?
#
loop_
_entity_poly.entity_id
_entity_poly.type
_entity_poly.pdbx_seq_one_letter_code
_entity_poly.pdbx_strand_id
1 'polypeptide(L)'
;MSSLNWVACAAAITAKKAGADVYLYEKTDLLLGLGNVGGIMRNNGRWTASEELKELGAGDLIDVIDNSARHKNIDFPGHKHATLYDVNIIEGNVREYIEEMGIKVFTENRVTDVEVENKKIKGIYLSDGSYIKGDVFIETTGTTGPMGNCLRYGNGCSMCVLRCPAFGPRLSISERCGVSDIQGERDDDILGAFSGSCKLAKESLSPEILDELNSTGKVILQVPREDVNYGKLSTKVCQQYALKEFAENIILLDTGHAKLMTTYYPLQKLRKIKGLEKAKYVDPYAGSKGNSIRYLSVAPRTNDLKVDGVDNLFCAGEKSGLFVGHTEAICTGSLAGHNAVRLAMGVPLLILPASIAIGDIISYANEKAKTREGRKNRYTFAGAEYFKRMVDEGLYTLDKEEIAARVRKVNLDNVFLQKLINS
;
A
#
# COMPACT_ATOMS: atom_id res chain seq x y z
N MET A 1 0.55 8.53 11.42
CA MET A 1 0.43 7.94 10.08
C MET A 1 0.73 6.47 10.18
N SER A 2 0.09 5.60 9.50
CA SER A 2 0.43 4.18 9.62
C SER A 2 -0.12 3.41 8.44
N SER A 3 0.58 2.39 8.06
CA SER A 3 0.27 1.19 7.32
C SER A 3 0.54 1.13 5.83
N LEU A 4 0.72 2.20 5.09
CA LEU A 4 1.24 2.17 3.72
C LEU A 4 2.13 3.39 3.46
N ASN A 5 3.23 3.50 4.19
CA ASN A 5 4.11 4.67 4.13
C ASN A 5 4.89 4.83 2.81
N TRP A 6 4.78 3.89 1.88
CA TRP A 6 5.12 4.16 0.48
C TRP A 6 4.43 5.42 -0.03
N VAL A 7 3.19 5.63 0.40
CA VAL A 7 2.37 6.80 0.07
C VAL A 7 3.02 8.08 0.54
N ALA A 8 3.38 8.14 1.82
CA ALA A 8 3.97 9.34 2.42
C ALA A 8 5.34 9.65 1.81
N CYS A 9 6.16 8.61 1.58
CA CYS A 9 7.45 8.75 0.92
C CYS A 9 7.30 9.27 -0.52
N ALA A 10 6.37 8.70 -1.30
CA ALA A 10 6.10 9.15 -2.67
C ALA A 10 5.58 10.59 -2.71
N ALA A 11 4.66 10.94 -1.82
CA ALA A 11 4.14 12.31 -1.71
C ALA A 11 5.24 13.30 -1.32
N ALA A 12 6.09 12.95 -0.36
CA ALA A 12 7.19 13.77 0.08
C ALA A 12 8.20 14.03 -1.06
N ILE A 13 8.56 12.98 -1.81
CA ILE A 13 9.49 13.07 -2.95
C ILE A 13 8.95 14.02 -4.03
N THR A 14 7.70 13.83 -4.46
CA THR A 14 7.14 14.66 -5.54
C THR A 14 6.89 16.10 -5.08
N ALA A 15 6.48 16.33 -3.85
CA ALA A 15 6.37 17.68 -3.28
C ALA A 15 7.74 18.36 -3.19
N LYS A 16 8.78 17.63 -2.78
CA LYS A 16 10.15 18.14 -2.73
C LYS A 16 10.69 18.50 -4.11
N LYS A 17 10.48 17.64 -5.11
CA LYS A 17 10.84 17.91 -6.51
C LYS A 17 10.15 19.17 -7.03
N ALA A 18 8.88 19.39 -6.66
CA ALA A 18 8.15 20.59 -7.01
C ALA A 18 8.61 21.86 -6.27
N GLY A 19 9.55 21.74 -5.33
CA GLY A 19 10.21 22.86 -4.65
C GLY A 19 9.70 23.16 -3.23
N ALA A 20 8.84 22.33 -2.65
CA ALA A 20 8.30 22.57 -1.31
C ALA A 20 9.27 22.20 -0.19
N ASP A 21 9.10 22.85 0.96
CA ASP A 21 9.62 22.36 2.23
C ASP A 21 8.71 21.27 2.77
N VAL A 22 9.27 20.06 2.94
CA VAL A 22 8.49 18.86 3.25
C VAL A 22 8.85 18.30 4.62
N TYR A 23 7.81 18.05 5.42
CA TYR A 23 7.89 17.46 6.74
C TYR A 23 7.08 16.16 6.77
N LEU A 24 7.74 15.03 7.00
CA LEU A 24 7.11 13.72 7.09
C LEU A 24 7.05 13.27 8.55
N TYR A 25 5.85 13.08 9.08
CA TYR A 25 5.61 12.58 10.44
C TYR A 25 5.13 11.13 10.39
N GLU A 26 5.86 10.24 11.01
CA GLU A 26 5.53 8.82 11.17
C GLU A 26 5.29 8.49 12.64
N LYS A 27 4.21 7.77 12.93
CA LYS A 27 3.88 7.40 14.31
C LYS A 27 4.78 6.32 14.92
N THR A 28 5.40 5.49 14.06
CA THR A 28 6.30 4.41 14.47
C THR A 28 7.76 4.79 14.28
N ASP A 29 8.65 3.91 14.64
CA ASP A 29 10.10 4.03 14.45
C ASP A 29 10.56 3.74 13.00
N LEU A 30 9.70 3.12 12.18
CA LEU A 30 10.01 2.71 10.81
C LEU A 30 9.11 3.38 9.77
N LEU A 31 9.69 3.81 8.65
CA LEU A 31 8.98 4.17 7.44
C LEU A 31 8.34 2.93 6.79
N LEU A 32 7.64 3.12 5.67
CA LEU A 32 7.05 2.12 4.78
C LEU A 32 5.90 1.27 5.36
N GLY A 33 5.62 1.28 6.66
CA GLY A 33 4.49 0.54 7.23
C GLY A 33 4.41 -0.91 6.75
N LEU A 34 3.36 -1.27 5.96
CA LEU A 34 3.23 -2.60 5.37
C LEU A 34 4.26 -2.90 4.26
N GLY A 35 5.02 -1.93 3.80
CA GLY A 35 6.18 -2.14 2.92
C GLY A 35 7.22 -3.07 3.54
N ASN A 36 7.40 -3.00 4.86
CA ASN A 36 8.31 -3.85 5.63
C ASN A 36 7.88 -5.33 5.73
N VAL A 37 6.70 -5.66 5.21
CA VAL A 37 6.17 -7.04 5.19
C VAL A 37 5.66 -7.46 3.82
N GLY A 38 5.55 -6.53 2.87
CA GLY A 38 5.00 -6.76 1.52
C GLY A 38 5.88 -7.63 0.65
N GLY A 39 6.99 -7.11 0.22
CA GLY A 39 8.01 -7.82 -0.53
C GLY A 39 7.69 -8.09 -2.01
N ILE A 40 6.54 -7.68 -2.54
CA ILE A 40 6.10 -8.00 -3.91
C ILE A 40 5.70 -6.73 -4.65
N MET A 41 6.36 -6.50 -5.80
CA MET A 41 6.10 -5.39 -6.72
C MET A 41 6.03 -5.87 -8.16
N ARG A 42 5.65 -5.01 -9.09
CA ARG A 42 5.64 -5.19 -10.56
C ARG A 42 4.79 -6.33 -11.09
N ASN A 43 4.10 -7.09 -10.25
CA ASN A 43 3.29 -8.21 -10.70
C ASN A 43 2.04 -7.75 -11.47
N ASN A 44 1.79 -8.37 -12.64
CA ASN A 44 0.68 -8.09 -13.55
C ASN A 44 0.63 -6.61 -13.96
N GLY A 45 -0.50 -5.95 -13.88
CA GLY A 45 -0.67 -4.53 -14.25
C GLY A 45 0.16 -3.55 -13.43
N ARG A 46 0.74 -3.97 -12.30
CA ARG A 46 1.73 -3.14 -11.59
C ARG A 46 3.00 -2.90 -12.39
N TRP A 47 3.33 -3.78 -13.35
CA TRP A 47 4.40 -3.50 -14.31
C TRP A 47 4.10 -2.22 -15.08
N THR A 48 2.95 -2.19 -15.76
CA THR A 48 2.53 -1.02 -16.56
C THR A 48 2.48 0.24 -15.71
N ALA A 49 1.82 0.19 -14.54
CA ALA A 49 1.70 1.34 -13.65
C ALA A 49 3.06 1.84 -13.13
N SER A 50 4.03 0.94 -12.89
CA SER A 50 5.39 1.34 -12.49
C SER A 50 6.13 2.05 -13.63
N GLU A 51 6.00 1.59 -14.85
CA GLU A 51 6.62 2.25 -16.01
C GLU A 51 5.90 3.58 -16.34
N GLU A 52 4.56 3.63 -16.28
CA GLU A 52 3.83 4.91 -16.39
C GLU A 52 4.31 5.93 -15.35
N LEU A 53 4.52 5.48 -14.09
CA LEU A 53 5.00 6.36 -13.04
C LEU A 53 6.41 6.91 -13.31
N LYS A 54 7.29 6.10 -13.91
CA LYS A 54 8.62 6.54 -14.37
C LYS A 54 8.51 7.60 -15.46
N GLU A 55 7.67 7.36 -16.46
CA GLU A 55 7.44 8.32 -17.55
C GLU A 55 6.82 9.64 -17.08
N LEU A 56 5.97 9.58 -16.05
CA LEU A 56 5.43 10.76 -15.37
C LEU A 56 6.48 11.52 -14.52
N GLY A 57 7.68 10.95 -14.30
CA GLY A 57 8.77 11.56 -13.54
C GLY A 57 8.76 11.29 -12.03
N ALA A 58 8.03 10.25 -11.57
CA ALA A 58 7.97 9.84 -10.16
C ALA A 58 8.43 8.38 -9.94
N GLY A 59 9.40 7.91 -10.71
CA GLY A 59 9.91 6.54 -10.65
C GLY A 59 10.86 6.23 -9.50
N ASP A 60 11.24 7.20 -8.69
CA ASP A 60 12.30 7.09 -7.66
C ASP A 60 12.16 5.87 -6.75
N LEU A 61 11.00 5.70 -6.13
CA LEU A 61 10.76 4.57 -5.24
C LEU A 61 10.70 3.23 -5.98
N ILE A 62 10.31 3.24 -7.26
CA ILE A 62 10.36 2.04 -8.10
C ILE A 62 11.82 1.63 -8.33
N ASP A 63 12.72 2.61 -8.55
CA ASP A 63 14.15 2.34 -8.74
C ASP A 63 14.80 1.84 -7.45
N VAL A 64 14.48 2.42 -6.28
CA VAL A 64 14.95 1.93 -4.98
C VAL A 64 14.49 0.48 -4.74
N ILE A 65 13.23 0.15 -5.10
CA ILE A 65 12.69 -1.22 -4.99
C ILE A 65 13.43 -2.17 -5.94
N ASP A 66 13.61 -1.76 -7.20
CA ASP A 66 14.31 -2.57 -8.21
C ASP A 66 15.78 -2.83 -7.80
N ASN A 67 16.43 -1.87 -7.13
CA ASN A 67 17.78 -2.02 -6.60
C ASN A 67 17.83 -2.86 -5.31
N SER A 68 16.74 -2.93 -4.57
CA SER A 68 16.59 -3.76 -3.37
C SER A 68 16.01 -5.15 -3.67
N ALA A 69 15.88 -5.50 -4.96
CA ALA A 69 15.27 -6.76 -5.38
C ALA A 69 16.19 -7.95 -5.12
N ARG A 70 15.64 -8.98 -4.51
CA ARG A 70 16.27 -10.32 -4.41
C ARG A 70 16.06 -11.11 -5.70
N HIS A 71 14.86 -11.00 -6.27
CA HIS A 71 14.47 -11.70 -7.48
C HIS A 71 13.63 -10.79 -8.37
N LYS A 72 13.82 -10.89 -9.69
CA LYS A 72 13.07 -10.14 -10.70
C LYS A 72 12.43 -11.12 -11.68
N ASN A 73 11.31 -10.70 -12.26
CA ASN A 73 10.58 -11.46 -13.27
C ASN A 73 10.13 -12.85 -12.78
N ILE A 74 9.59 -12.92 -11.57
CA ILE A 74 9.12 -14.16 -10.95
C ILE A 74 7.63 -14.35 -11.24
N ASP A 75 7.31 -15.53 -11.80
CA ASP A 75 5.94 -15.98 -12.01
C ASP A 75 5.52 -16.90 -10.87
N PHE A 76 4.34 -16.65 -10.30
CA PHE A 76 3.70 -17.52 -9.32
C PHE A 76 2.19 -17.52 -9.54
N PRO A 77 1.38 -18.42 -8.93
CA PRO A 77 -0.02 -18.60 -9.26
C PRO A 77 -0.81 -17.29 -9.36
N GLY A 78 -1.38 -17.02 -10.55
CA GLY A 78 -2.15 -15.81 -10.87
C GLY A 78 -1.32 -14.53 -11.06
N HIS A 79 0.00 -14.60 -10.97
CA HIS A 79 0.86 -13.42 -11.08
C HIS A 79 2.07 -13.66 -11.98
N LYS A 80 2.38 -12.65 -12.79
CA LYS A 80 3.48 -12.61 -13.74
C LYS A 80 4.41 -11.43 -13.43
N HIS A 81 5.68 -11.55 -13.81
CA HIS A 81 6.68 -10.47 -13.81
C HIS A 81 6.99 -9.86 -12.43
N ALA A 82 6.71 -10.59 -11.34
CA ALA A 82 6.91 -10.05 -10.00
C ALA A 82 8.39 -9.73 -9.73
N THR A 83 8.62 -8.61 -9.08
CA THR A 83 9.87 -8.29 -8.38
C THR A 83 9.67 -8.57 -6.90
N LEU A 84 10.53 -9.40 -6.32
CA LEU A 84 10.56 -9.70 -4.90
C LEU A 84 11.68 -8.88 -4.27
N TYR A 85 11.32 -7.86 -3.50
CA TYR A 85 12.30 -7.02 -2.81
C TYR A 85 12.59 -7.51 -1.39
N ASP A 86 13.79 -7.20 -0.90
CA ASP A 86 14.20 -7.58 0.45
C ASP A 86 13.57 -6.66 1.49
N VAL A 87 12.66 -7.22 2.31
CA VAL A 87 11.96 -6.47 3.36
C VAL A 87 12.86 -6.09 4.54
N ASN A 88 14.07 -6.66 4.63
CA ASN A 88 14.99 -6.36 5.73
C ASN A 88 15.82 -5.09 5.48
N ILE A 89 16.01 -4.69 4.21
CA ILE A 89 16.85 -3.55 3.84
C ILE A 89 16.07 -2.39 3.22
N ILE A 90 14.87 -2.64 2.70
CA ILE A 90 14.13 -1.67 1.90
C ILE A 90 13.83 -0.36 2.65
N GLU A 91 13.54 -0.45 3.95
CA GLU A 91 13.25 0.75 4.74
C GLU A 91 14.47 1.64 4.87
N GLY A 92 15.63 1.06 5.19
CA GLY A 92 16.90 1.79 5.26
C GLY A 92 17.25 2.48 3.94
N ASN A 93 17.11 1.75 2.82
CA ASN A 93 17.41 2.31 1.49
C ASN A 93 16.45 3.47 1.12
N VAL A 94 15.18 3.38 1.47
CA VAL A 94 14.21 4.45 1.21
C VAL A 94 14.44 5.64 2.16
N ARG A 95 14.77 5.39 3.42
CA ARG A 95 15.10 6.44 4.39
C ARG A 95 16.30 7.25 3.92
N GLU A 96 17.39 6.57 3.56
CA GLU A 96 18.60 7.20 3.04
C GLU A 96 18.27 8.09 1.82
N TYR A 97 17.55 7.55 0.84
CA TYR A 97 17.13 8.30 -0.34
C TYR A 97 16.34 9.58 0.00
N ILE A 98 15.38 9.49 0.93
CA ILE A 98 14.53 10.61 1.34
C ILE A 98 15.34 11.67 2.11
N GLU A 99 16.24 11.25 2.98
CA GLU A 99 17.10 12.14 3.77
C GLU A 99 18.11 12.87 2.88
N GLU A 100 18.69 12.17 1.87
CA GLU A 100 19.58 12.79 0.86
C GLU A 100 18.85 13.87 0.03
N MET A 101 17.55 13.72 -0.22
CA MET A 101 16.75 14.78 -0.85
C MET A 101 16.49 15.99 0.07
N GLY A 102 16.92 15.96 1.33
CA GLY A 102 16.65 16.99 2.32
C GLY A 102 15.19 17.06 2.79
N ILE A 103 14.46 15.95 2.74
CA ILE A 103 13.13 15.82 3.34
C ILE A 103 13.28 15.56 4.84
N LYS A 104 12.59 16.33 5.66
CA LYS A 104 12.66 16.21 7.12
C LYS A 104 11.73 15.10 7.62
N VAL A 105 12.30 14.04 8.17
CA VAL A 105 11.59 12.87 8.68
C VAL A 105 11.56 12.87 10.20
N PHE A 106 10.37 12.69 10.78
CA PHE A 106 10.14 12.62 12.22
C PHE A 106 9.41 11.31 12.53
N THR A 107 10.13 10.34 13.06
CA THR A 107 9.57 9.07 13.54
C THR A 107 9.11 9.19 14.99
N GLU A 108 8.27 8.26 15.46
CA GLU A 108 7.65 8.22 16.79
C GLU A 108 6.80 9.48 17.09
N ASN A 109 6.39 10.18 16.03
CA ASN A 109 5.64 11.42 16.07
C ASN A 109 4.21 11.21 15.52
N ARG A 110 3.30 10.79 16.41
CA ARG A 110 1.91 10.52 16.06
C ARG A 110 1.07 11.80 16.07
N VAL A 111 0.33 12.05 15.01
CA VAL A 111 -0.72 13.09 15.00
C VAL A 111 -1.84 12.65 15.93
N THR A 112 -2.25 13.52 16.84
CA THR A 112 -3.29 13.28 17.85
C THR A 112 -4.56 14.04 17.60
N ASP A 113 -4.46 15.23 17.00
CA ASP A 113 -5.59 16.07 16.66
C ASP A 113 -5.25 17.09 15.56
N VAL A 114 -6.25 17.82 15.08
CA VAL A 114 -6.10 18.88 14.10
C VAL A 114 -6.87 20.12 14.55
N GLU A 115 -6.36 21.31 14.24
CA GLU A 115 -7.08 22.56 14.35
C GLU A 115 -7.66 22.94 13.00
N VAL A 116 -9.00 23.09 12.93
CA VAL A 116 -9.72 23.42 11.69
C VAL A 116 -10.49 24.72 11.87
N GLU A 117 -10.32 25.64 10.95
CA GLU A 117 -11.08 26.88 10.88
C GLU A 117 -11.53 27.11 9.43
N ASN A 118 -12.83 27.38 9.23
CA ASN A 118 -13.40 27.67 7.90
C ASN A 118 -13.01 26.61 6.84
N LYS A 119 -13.17 25.33 7.16
CA LYS A 119 -12.81 24.18 6.29
C LYS A 119 -11.31 24.05 5.95
N LYS A 120 -10.46 24.79 6.63
CA LYS A 120 -9.01 24.76 6.41
C LYS A 120 -8.30 24.32 7.67
N ILE A 121 -7.41 23.36 7.57
CA ILE A 121 -6.51 22.95 8.65
C ILE A 121 -5.49 24.07 8.88
N LYS A 122 -5.40 24.56 10.10
CA LYS A 122 -4.43 25.56 10.56
C LYS A 122 -3.14 24.91 11.06
N GLY A 123 -3.27 23.73 11.67
CA GLY A 123 -2.17 22.94 12.15
C GLY A 123 -2.61 21.61 12.73
N ILE A 124 -1.64 20.80 13.08
CA ILE A 124 -1.80 19.46 13.67
C ILE A 124 -1.14 19.41 15.04
N TYR A 125 -1.71 18.64 15.95
CA TYR A 125 -1.12 18.35 17.25
C TYR A 125 -0.44 16.97 17.21
N LEU A 126 0.77 16.89 17.77
CA LEU A 126 1.53 15.66 17.89
C LEU A 126 1.40 15.04 19.30
N SER A 127 1.84 13.81 19.44
CA SER A 127 1.76 13.07 20.72
C SER A 127 2.63 13.65 21.84
N ASP A 128 3.63 14.43 21.53
CA ASP A 128 4.50 15.16 22.46
C ASP A 128 3.92 16.53 22.89
N GLY A 129 2.74 16.90 22.36
CA GLY A 129 2.09 18.18 22.59
C GLY A 129 2.49 19.28 21.63
N SER A 130 3.41 19.03 20.71
CA SER A 130 3.82 19.99 19.70
C SER A 130 2.66 20.36 18.77
N TYR A 131 2.62 21.64 18.33
CA TYR A 131 1.71 22.14 17.33
C TYR A 131 2.48 22.52 16.06
N ILE A 132 2.09 21.90 14.95
CA ILE A 132 2.77 22.06 13.67
C ILE A 132 1.85 22.75 12.67
N LYS A 133 2.28 23.88 12.13
CA LYS A 133 1.61 24.61 11.04
C LYS A 133 2.08 24.10 9.70
N GLY A 134 1.20 24.22 8.69
CA GLY A 134 1.52 23.92 7.30
C GLY A 134 0.50 24.57 6.37
N ASP A 135 0.89 24.80 5.12
CA ASP A 135 0.01 25.35 4.11
C ASP A 135 -0.96 24.28 3.60
N VAL A 136 -0.46 23.06 3.37
CA VAL A 136 -1.22 21.93 2.86
C VAL A 136 -0.82 20.65 3.60
N PHE A 137 -1.78 19.78 3.82
CA PHE A 137 -1.62 18.52 4.53
C PHE A 137 -1.98 17.32 3.63
N ILE A 138 -1.26 16.22 3.80
CA ILE A 138 -1.52 14.97 3.07
C ILE A 138 -1.74 13.85 4.07
N GLU A 139 -2.95 13.31 4.12
CA GLU A 139 -3.30 12.17 4.95
C GLU A 139 -2.90 10.85 4.29
N THR A 140 -2.02 10.11 4.97
CA THR A 140 -1.54 8.80 4.55
C THR A 140 -1.72 7.75 5.65
N THR A 141 -2.75 7.92 6.48
CA THR A 141 -3.00 7.11 7.69
C THR A 141 -3.47 5.68 7.40
N GLY A 142 -3.81 5.39 6.15
CA GLY A 142 -4.31 4.07 5.72
C GLY A 142 -5.79 3.88 6.08
N THR A 143 -6.24 2.63 6.07
CA THR A 143 -7.66 2.25 6.11
C THR A 143 -8.20 1.84 7.47
N THR A 144 -7.54 2.18 8.54
CA THR A 144 -8.04 1.80 9.88
C THR A 144 -9.22 2.61 10.36
N GLY A 145 -9.56 3.67 9.63
CA GLY A 145 -10.65 4.54 10.00
C GLY A 145 -10.49 5.18 11.38
N PRO A 146 -11.58 5.65 11.98
CA PRO A 146 -11.54 6.38 13.23
C PRO A 146 -11.04 5.53 14.39
N MET A 147 -10.53 6.20 15.40
CA MET A 147 -10.17 5.57 16.67
C MET A 147 -11.34 4.78 17.24
N GLY A 148 -11.05 3.55 17.70
CA GLY A 148 -12.05 2.69 18.29
C GLY A 148 -12.73 1.71 17.33
N ASN A 149 -12.38 1.69 16.03
CA ASN A 149 -12.92 0.69 15.11
C ASN A 149 -12.69 -0.74 15.59
N CYS A 150 -11.53 -1.04 16.19
CA CYS A 150 -11.24 -2.35 16.75
C CYS A 150 -12.20 -2.71 17.89
N LEU A 151 -12.51 -1.74 18.75
CA LEU A 151 -13.48 -1.90 19.84
C LEU A 151 -14.90 -2.01 19.30
N ARG A 152 -15.26 -1.14 18.34
CA ARG A 152 -16.59 -1.08 17.74
C ARG A 152 -16.99 -2.38 17.03
N TYR A 153 -16.07 -3.00 16.32
CA TYR A 153 -16.33 -4.18 15.51
C TYR A 153 -15.80 -5.49 16.08
N GLY A 154 -15.24 -5.46 17.29
CA GLY A 154 -14.81 -6.65 18.01
C GLY A 154 -13.59 -7.39 17.45
N ASN A 155 -12.91 -6.82 16.44
CA ASN A 155 -11.77 -7.45 15.77
C ASN A 155 -10.49 -6.66 16.02
N GLY A 156 -9.50 -7.31 16.64
CA GLY A 156 -8.16 -6.75 16.80
C GLY A 156 -7.23 -7.14 15.65
N CYS A 157 -6.27 -6.29 15.33
CA CYS A 157 -5.18 -6.58 14.41
C CYS A 157 -4.01 -7.21 15.19
N SER A 158 -3.46 -8.33 14.72
CA SER A 158 -2.30 -8.94 15.38
C SER A 158 -1.11 -7.99 15.52
N MET A 159 -0.92 -7.09 14.55
CA MET A 159 0.09 -6.04 14.64
C MET A 159 -0.27 -4.94 15.65
N CYS A 160 -1.55 -4.75 15.97
CA CYS A 160 -1.98 -3.77 16.96
C CYS A 160 -1.58 -4.16 18.39
N VAL A 161 -1.46 -5.45 18.69
CA VAL A 161 -0.99 -5.94 20.00
C VAL A 161 0.40 -5.38 20.33
N LEU A 162 1.27 -5.28 19.33
CA LEU A 162 2.62 -4.76 19.49
C LEU A 162 2.69 -3.25 19.25
N ARG A 163 2.05 -2.74 18.20
CA ARG A 163 2.24 -1.36 17.72
C ARG A 163 1.32 -0.34 18.38
N CYS A 164 0.07 -0.66 18.65
CA CYS A 164 -0.83 0.31 19.30
C CYS A 164 -0.46 0.59 20.77
N PRO A 165 -0.08 -0.40 21.61
CA PRO A 165 0.45 -0.11 22.92
C PRO A 165 1.71 0.76 22.89
N ALA A 166 2.64 0.49 21.99
CA ALA A 166 3.91 1.21 21.90
C ALA A 166 3.78 2.63 21.33
N PHE A 167 3.03 2.79 20.22
CA PHE A 167 2.99 4.03 19.43
C PHE A 167 1.62 4.73 19.43
N GLY A 168 0.65 4.20 20.14
CA GLY A 168 -0.73 4.71 20.19
C GLY A 168 -1.59 4.33 18.96
N PRO A 169 -2.90 4.58 19.07
CA PRO A 169 -3.87 4.23 18.04
C PRO A 169 -3.70 5.07 16.78
N ARG A 170 -4.25 4.58 15.68
CA ARG A 170 -4.35 5.33 14.42
C ARG A 170 -5.43 6.40 14.53
N LEU A 171 -5.23 7.49 13.78
CA LEU A 171 -6.15 8.61 13.68
C LEU A 171 -6.55 8.79 12.20
N SER A 172 -7.81 9.09 11.93
CA SER A 172 -8.26 9.64 10.65
C SER A 172 -8.24 11.17 10.72
N ILE A 173 -7.40 11.81 9.93
CA ILE A 173 -7.31 13.27 9.85
C ILE A 173 -8.58 13.84 9.23
N SER A 174 -9.08 13.23 8.15
CA SER A 174 -10.33 13.64 7.50
C SER A 174 -11.51 13.62 8.46
N GLU A 175 -11.66 12.59 9.31
CA GLU A 175 -12.73 12.57 10.32
C GLU A 175 -12.55 13.63 11.41
N ARG A 176 -11.30 13.95 11.78
CA ARG A 176 -11.05 15.07 12.68
C ARG A 176 -11.43 16.42 12.07
N CYS A 177 -11.42 16.51 10.74
CA CYS A 177 -11.94 17.67 10.01
C CYS A 177 -13.47 17.65 9.83
N GLY A 178 -14.19 16.67 10.39
CA GLY A 178 -15.63 16.52 10.25
C GLY A 178 -16.09 15.81 8.97
N VAL A 179 -15.18 15.20 8.23
CA VAL A 179 -15.51 14.42 7.02
C VAL A 179 -15.66 12.94 7.37
N SER A 180 -16.86 12.39 7.19
CA SER A 180 -17.12 10.97 7.49
C SER A 180 -16.49 10.05 6.44
N ASP A 181 -15.74 9.06 6.91
CA ASP A 181 -15.14 8.03 6.06
C ASP A 181 -16.20 7.10 5.47
N ILE A 182 -15.97 6.66 4.24
CA ILE A 182 -16.75 5.63 3.56
C ILE A 182 -16.15 4.28 3.95
N GLN A 183 -17.00 3.36 4.45
CA GLN A 183 -16.57 2.03 4.88
C GLN A 183 -16.58 1.04 3.71
N GLY A 184 -15.52 0.23 3.58
CA GLY A 184 -15.53 -0.96 2.75
C GLY A 184 -16.48 -2.02 3.32
N GLU A 185 -17.14 -2.76 2.46
CA GLU A 185 -18.16 -3.74 2.82
C GLU A 185 -17.73 -5.17 2.46
N ARG A 186 -18.48 -6.17 2.95
CA ARG A 186 -18.38 -7.58 2.62
C ARG A 186 -19.79 -8.14 2.47
N ASP A 187 -19.92 -9.29 1.78
CA ASP A 187 -21.21 -9.96 1.58
C ASP A 187 -21.81 -10.54 2.89
N ASP A 188 -20.96 -10.84 3.86
CA ASP A 188 -21.36 -11.38 5.17
C ASP A 188 -21.65 -10.30 6.22
N ASP A 189 -21.74 -9.03 5.81
CA ASP A 189 -21.92 -7.84 6.65
C ASP A 189 -20.89 -7.70 7.81
N ILE A 190 -19.82 -8.50 7.78
CA ILE A 190 -18.71 -8.39 8.72
C ILE A 190 -17.79 -7.27 8.25
N LEU A 191 -17.48 -6.33 9.14
CA LEU A 191 -16.52 -5.27 8.88
C LEU A 191 -15.10 -5.74 9.19
N GLY A 192 -14.16 -5.28 8.35
CA GLY A 192 -12.77 -5.72 8.41
C GLY A 192 -12.51 -6.96 7.57
N ALA A 193 -11.27 -7.13 7.21
CA ALA A 193 -10.79 -8.26 6.43
C ALA A 193 -9.32 -8.56 6.78
N PHE A 194 -8.88 -9.79 6.56
CA PHE A 194 -7.54 -10.22 6.92
C PHE A 194 -6.54 -9.99 5.79
N SER A 195 -5.34 -9.53 6.13
CA SER A 195 -4.18 -9.63 5.26
C SER A 195 -3.45 -10.93 5.58
N GLY A 196 -3.54 -11.89 4.69
CA GLY A 196 -3.25 -13.29 5.00
C GLY A 196 -1.84 -13.79 4.68
N SER A 197 -0.81 -12.95 4.62
CA SER A 197 0.56 -13.44 4.50
C SER A 197 1.29 -13.42 5.83
N CYS A 198 2.08 -14.46 6.08
CA CYS A 198 2.97 -14.59 7.23
C CYS A 198 4.40 -14.75 6.74
N LYS A 199 5.37 -14.66 7.64
CA LYS A 199 6.79 -14.87 7.33
C LYS A 199 7.29 -16.09 8.09
N LEU A 200 7.94 -17.01 7.41
CA LEU A 200 8.69 -18.10 8.02
C LEU A 200 10.17 -17.73 8.09
N ALA A 201 10.80 -18.11 9.18
CA ALA A 201 12.24 -17.99 9.35
C ALA A 201 12.93 -18.98 8.40
N LYS A 202 13.81 -18.51 7.52
CA LYS A 202 14.47 -19.34 6.50
C LYS A 202 15.27 -20.49 7.11
N GLU A 203 15.92 -20.25 8.25
CA GLU A 203 16.67 -21.25 9.00
C GLU A 203 15.82 -22.40 9.55
N SER A 204 14.50 -22.28 9.50
CA SER A 204 13.55 -23.30 9.93
C SER A 204 13.03 -24.19 8.80
N LEU A 205 13.49 -23.96 7.57
CA LEU A 205 13.16 -24.74 6.38
C LEU A 205 14.20 -25.85 6.14
N SER A 206 13.81 -26.91 5.42
CA SER A 206 14.80 -27.89 5.00
C SER A 206 15.81 -27.28 4.00
N PRO A 207 17.04 -27.84 3.89
CA PRO A 207 18.03 -27.38 2.92
C PRO A 207 17.48 -27.33 1.49
N GLU A 208 16.74 -28.35 1.06
CA GLU A 208 16.20 -28.45 -0.30
C GLU A 208 15.20 -27.31 -0.59
N ILE A 209 14.29 -27.01 0.35
CA ILE A 209 13.34 -25.90 0.22
C ILE A 209 14.08 -24.56 0.24
N LEU A 210 15.08 -24.43 1.09
CA LEU A 210 15.87 -23.20 1.19
C LEU A 210 16.66 -22.93 -0.09
N ASP A 211 17.28 -23.94 -0.66
CA ASP A 211 18.05 -23.84 -1.91
C ASP A 211 17.15 -23.48 -3.10
N GLU A 212 15.99 -24.15 -3.22
CA GLU A 212 15.00 -23.82 -4.24
C GLU A 212 14.49 -22.38 -4.08
N LEU A 213 14.14 -21.97 -2.85
CA LEU A 213 13.65 -20.61 -2.55
C LEU A 213 14.69 -19.54 -2.89
N ASN A 214 15.96 -19.76 -2.52
CA ASN A 214 17.04 -18.80 -2.77
C ASN A 214 17.40 -18.72 -4.27
N SER A 215 17.31 -19.82 -5.02
CA SER A 215 17.67 -19.85 -6.43
C SER A 215 16.55 -19.39 -7.36
N THR A 216 15.29 -19.71 -7.05
CA THR A 216 14.15 -19.43 -7.92
C THR A 216 13.24 -18.30 -7.44
N GLY A 217 13.39 -17.86 -6.20
CA GLY A 217 12.53 -16.87 -5.55
C GLY A 217 11.20 -17.42 -5.05
N LYS A 218 10.85 -18.67 -5.34
CA LYS A 218 9.56 -19.27 -4.96
C LYS A 218 9.69 -20.77 -4.68
N VAL A 219 8.79 -21.28 -3.83
CA VAL A 219 8.54 -22.72 -3.64
C VAL A 219 7.05 -22.95 -3.57
N ILE A 220 6.55 -24.00 -4.24
CA ILE A 220 5.14 -24.35 -4.25
C ILE A 220 5.01 -25.83 -3.85
N LEU A 221 4.34 -26.08 -2.71
CA LEU A 221 4.10 -27.41 -2.17
C LEU A 221 2.59 -27.65 -2.08
N GLN A 222 2.13 -28.85 -2.39
CA GLN A 222 0.71 -29.17 -2.30
C GLN A 222 0.24 -29.25 -0.85
N VAL A 223 -0.93 -28.68 -0.59
CA VAL A 223 -1.67 -28.89 0.67
C VAL A 223 -2.37 -30.25 0.62
N PRO A 224 -2.34 -31.07 1.70
CA PRO A 224 -3.15 -32.27 1.80
C PRO A 224 -4.63 -31.98 1.48
N ARG A 225 -5.29 -32.84 0.71
CA ARG A 225 -6.66 -32.61 0.22
C ARG A 225 -7.67 -32.30 1.35
N GLU A 226 -7.53 -32.97 2.48
CA GLU A 226 -8.34 -32.77 3.68
C GLU A 226 -8.15 -31.41 4.35
N ASP A 227 -7.08 -30.70 4.02
CA ASP A 227 -6.74 -29.40 4.60
C ASP A 227 -7.10 -28.23 3.67
N VAL A 228 -7.49 -28.49 2.43
CA VAL A 228 -7.91 -27.46 1.47
C VAL A 228 -9.18 -26.78 1.98
N ASN A 229 -9.15 -25.45 2.05
CA ASN A 229 -10.29 -24.65 2.53
C ASN A 229 -10.47 -23.38 1.68
N TYR A 230 -11.39 -23.45 0.74
CA TYR A 230 -11.73 -22.31 -0.13
C TYR A 230 -12.49 -21.19 0.60
N GLY A 231 -13.22 -21.51 1.67
CA GLY A 231 -13.98 -20.51 2.44
C GLY A 231 -13.11 -19.39 3.05
N LYS A 232 -11.81 -19.62 3.20
CA LYS A 232 -10.88 -18.60 3.68
C LYS A 232 -10.54 -17.52 2.65
N LEU A 233 -10.78 -17.79 1.37
CA LEU A 233 -10.42 -16.87 0.29
C LEU A 233 -11.28 -15.61 0.33
N SER A 234 -12.58 -15.75 0.61
CA SER A 234 -13.52 -14.63 0.70
C SER A 234 -13.20 -13.64 1.80
N THR A 235 -12.42 -14.04 2.81
CA THR A 235 -12.04 -13.17 3.94
C THR A 235 -10.82 -12.30 3.65
N LYS A 236 -10.11 -12.53 2.52
CA LYS A 236 -8.87 -11.81 2.19
C LYS A 236 -9.12 -10.38 1.76
N VAL A 237 -8.41 -9.44 2.37
CA VAL A 237 -8.33 -8.06 1.88
C VAL A 237 -7.62 -7.98 0.52
N CYS A 238 -6.52 -8.72 0.38
CA CYS A 238 -5.76 -8.75 -0.87
C CYS A 238 -6.43 -9.71 -1.86
N GLN A 239 -7.55 -9.27 -2.46
CA GLN A 239 -8.38 -10.10 -3.34
C GLN A 239 -7.61 -10.65 -4.55
N GLN A 240 -6.54 -9.99 -5.01
CA GLN A 240 -5.65 -10.50 -6.05
C GLN A 240 -4.97 -11.84 -5.70
N TYR A 241 -4.92 -12.21 -4.42
CA TYR A 241 -4.41 -13.49 -3.93
C TYR A 241 -5.54 -14.40 -3.42
N ALA A 242 -6.80 -14.06 -3.68
CA ALA A 242 -7.96 -14.88 -3.32
C ALA A 242 -8.27 -15.90 -4.43
N LEU A 243 -7.24 -16.59 -4.92
CA LEU A 243 -7.33 -17.59 -5.96
C LEU A 243 -7.27 -19.00 -5.35
N LYS A 244 -7.90 -19.99 -6.01
CA LYS A 244 -7.95 -21.37 -5.51
C LYS A 244 -6.56 -21.98 -5.24
N GLU A 245 -5.57 -21.60 -6.04
CA GLU A 245 -4.19 -22.05 -5.90
C GLU A 245 -3.60 -21.68 -4.53
N PHE A 246 -4.04 -20.57 -3.92
CA PHE A 246 -3.62 -20.16 -2.57
C PHE A 246 -4.35 -20.91 -1.45
N ALA A 247 -5.38 -21.70 -1.76
CA ALA A 247 -5.99 -22.64 -0.83
C ALA A 247 -5.41 -24.06 -1.01
N GLU A 248 -5.03 -24.41 -2.22
CA GLU A 248 -4.57 -25.74 -2.62
C GLU A 248 -3.08 -25.96 -2.40
N ASN A 249 -2.29 -24.88 -2.28
CA ASN A 249 -0.82 -24.96 -2.17
C ASN A 249 -0.27 -24.13 -1.03
N ILE A 250 0.84 -24.58 -0.46
CA ILE A 250 1.76 -23.75 0.31
C ILE A 250 2.63 -23.01 -0.71
N ILE A 251 2.49 -21.70 -0.77
CA ILE A 251 3.26 -20.84 -1.67
C ILE A 251 4.22 -20.02 -0.82
N LEU A 252 5.52 -20.23 -1.00
CA LEU A 252 6.57 -19.45 -0.37
C LEU A 252 7.24 -18.55 -1.41
N LEU A 253 7.48 -17.29 -1.05
CA LEU A 253 8.20 -16.32 -1.86
C LEU A 253 9.40 -15.78 -1.08
N ASP A 254 10.55 -15.61 -1.73
CA ASP A 254 11.73 -15.05 -1.11
C ASP A 254 11.70 -13.52 -1.08
N THR A 255 11.35 -12.96 0.06
CA THR A 255 11.34 -11.51 0.30
C THR A 255 12.32 -11.11 1.43
N GLY A 256 13.42 -11.89 1.60
CA GLY A 256 14.34 -11.77 2.73
C GLY A 256 14.00 -12.78 3.83
N HIS A 257 12.73 -13.04 4.07
CA HIS A 257 12.17 -14.19 4.78
C HIS A 257 11.44 -15.09 3.78
N ALA A 258 11.07 -16.31 4.18
CA ALA A 258 10.17 -17.14 3.39
C ALA A 258 8.73 -16.65 3.61
N LYS A 259 8.22 -15.81 2.69
CA LYS A 259 6.87 -15.24 2.76
C LYS A 259 5.84 -16.32 2.42
N LEU A 260 5.07 -16.74 3.42
CA LEU A 260 3.97 -17.70 3.25
C LEU A 260 2.72 -16.96 2.75
N MET A 261 2.34 -17.20 1.50
CA MET A 261 1.17 -16.59 0.85
C MET A 261 -0.12 -17.33 1.14
N THR A 262 -0.05 -18.59 1.58
CA THR A 262 -1.20 -19.43 1.92
C THR A 262 -1.88 -18.93 3.19
N THR A 263 -3.16 -18.59 3.07
CA THR A 263 -3.91 -17.93 4.14
C THR A 263 -4.30 -18.88 5.26
N TYR A 264 -4.08 -18.47 6.50
CA TYR A 264 -4.60 -19.13 7.73
C TYR A 264 -4.29 -20.62 7.81
N TYR A 265 -3.09 -21.02 7.43
CA TYR A 265 -2.68 -22.41 7.52
C TYR A 265 -2.04 -22.67 8.90
N PRO A 266 -2.61 -23.55 9.74
CA PRO A 266 -2.12 -23.76 11.11
C PRO A 266 -0.70 -24.33 11.15
N LEU A 267 0.13 -23.83 12.08
CA LEU A 267 1.53 -24.24 12.21
C LEU A 267 1.71 -25.75 12.38
N GLN A 268 0.85 -26.40 13.16
CA GLN A 268 0.90 -27.84 13.37
C GLN A 268 0.64 -28.65 12.06
N LYS A 269 -0.23 -28.12 11.19
CA LYS A 269 -0.47 -28.70 9.87
C LYS A 269 0.69 -28.42 8.92
N LEU A 270 1.22 -27.20 8.95
CA LEU A 270 2.38 -26.79 8.16
C LEU A 270 3.58 -27.71 8.45
N ARG A 271 3.83 -28.04 9.72
CA ARG A 271 4.90 -28.94 10.15
C ARG A 271 4.72 -30.41 9.77
N LYS A 272 3.59 -30.80 9.22
CA LYS A 272 3.37 -32.14 8.64
C LYS A 272 3.78 -32.21 7.16
N ILE A 273 4.06 -31.08 6.54
CA ILE A 273 4.50 -31.00 5.14
C ILE A 273 6.01 -31.24 5.08
N LYS A 274 6.43 -32.12 4.17
CA LYS A 274 7.83 -32.49 3.98
C LYS A 274 8.69 -31.24 3.74
N GLY A 275 9.74 -31.08 4.52
CA GLY A 275 10.68 -29.95 4.48
C GLY A 275 10.26 -28.75 5.33
N LEU A 276 9.08 -28.78 5.95
CA LEU A 276 8.56 -27.75 6.84
C LEU A 276 8.39 -28.23 8.29
N GLU A 277 8.97 -29.36 8.67
CA GLU A 277 8.80 -30.00 9.99
C GLU A 277 9.25 -29.11 11.14
N LYS A 278 10.24 -28.25 10.89
CA LYS A 278 10.77 -27.30 11.87
C LYS A 278 10.28 -25.86 11.64
N ALA A 279 9.31 -25.65 10.72
CA ALA A 279 8.85 -24.32 10.35
C ALA A 279 8.52 -23.46 11.58
N LYS A 280 8.99 -22.20 11.53
CA LYS A 280 8.80 -21.21 12.59
C LYS A 280 8.40 -19.88 11.96
N TYR A 281 7.37 -19.24 12.52
CA TYR A 281 7.04 -17.86 12.14
C TYR A 281 8.08 -16.88 12.69
N VAL A 282 8.47 -15.90 11.87
CA VAL A 282 9.35 -14.80 12.30
C VAL A 282 8.64 -13.96 13.37
N ASP A 283 7.36 -13.70 13.18
CA ASP A 283 6.53 -13.03 14.17
C ASP A 283 5.65 -14.06 14.89
N PRO A 284 6.01 -14.46 16.13
CA PRO A 284 5.29 -15.49 16.86
C PRO A 284 3.87 -15.04 17.27
N TYR A 285 3.62 -13.75 17.41
CA TYR A 285 2.31 -13.23 17.79
C TYR A 285 1.33 -13.15 16.61
N ALA A 286 1.82 -12.94 15.39
CA ALA A 286 1.00 -13.00 14.18
C ALA A 286 0.63 -14.46 13.84
N GLY A 287 1.58 -15.38 13.98
CA GLY A 287 1.39 -16.80 13.71
C GLY A 287 0.77 -17.04 12.33
N SER A 288 -0.19 -17.96 12.25
CA SER A 288 -0.93 -18.28 11.03
C SER A 288 -2.08 -17.32 10.70
N LYS A 289 -2.34 -16.32 11.52
CA LYS A 289 -3.50 -15.42 11.36
C LYS A 289 -3.30 -14.28 10.36
N GLY A 290 -2.10 -14.14 9.83
CA GLY A 290 -1.78 -13.07 8.91
C GLY A 290 -1.19 -11.84 9.58
N ASN A 291 -0.76 -10.88 8.77
CA ASN A 291 0.02 -9.74 9.24
C ASN A 291 -0.82 -8.51 9.64
N SER A 292 -2.09 -8.47 9.30
CA SER A 292 -2.98 -7.38 9.73
C SER A 292 -4.47 -7.69 9.55
N ILE A 293 -5.30 -7.03 10.33
CA ILE A 293 -6.74 -6.88 10.09
C ILE A 293 -6.98 -5.45 9.62
N ARG A 294 -7.79 -5.26 8.59
CA ARG A 294 -8.06 -3.96 7.98
C ARG A 294 -9.54 -3.65 7.99
N TYR A 295 -9.88 -2.45 8.38
CA TYR A 295 -11.24 -1.89 8.39
C TYR A 295 -11.41 -0.92 7.22
N LEU A 296 -11.04 -1.16 6.10
CA LEU A 296 -11.17 -0.42 4.84
C LEU A 296 -12.07 0.83 4.94
N SER A 297 -11.48 1.88 5.44
CA SER A 297 -12.10 3.17 5.68
C SER A 297 -11.41 4.21 4.80
N VAL A 298 -12.14 4.86 3.91
CA VAL A 298 -11.59 5.79 2.91
C VAL A 298 -12.23 7.16 3.02
N ALA A 299 -11.47 8.20 2.78
CA ALA A 299 -11.99 9.57 2.75
C ALA A 299 -12.71 9.84 1.42
N PRO A 300 -13.89 10.48 1.43
CA PRO A 300 -14.47 11.06 0.22
C PRO A 300 -13.51 12.08 -0.39
N ARG A 301 -13.31 12.02 -1.71
CA ARG A 301 -12.32 12.86 -2.37
C ARG A 301 -12.61 13.06 -3.86
N THR A 302 -12.02 14.07 -4.46
CA THR A 302 -12.00 14.31 -5.90
C THR A 302 -10.90 13.49 -6.60
N ASN A 303 -10.87 13.47 -7.95
CA ASN A 303 -9.88 12.69 -8.70
C ASN A 303 -8.45 13.29 -8.69
N ASP A 304 -8.30 14.50 -8.21
CA ASP A 304 -7.02 15.13 -7.86
C ASP A 304 -6.52 14.75 -6.45
N LEU A 305 -7.27 13.87 -5.74
CA LEU A 305 -7.03 13.36 -4.40
C LEU A 305 -7.25 14.37 -3.25
N LYS A 306 -7.88 15.53 -3.52
CA LYS A 306 -8.29 16.46 -2.47
C LYS A 306 -9.49 15.91 -1.70
N VAL A 307 -9.46 15.97 -0.37
CA VAL A 307 -10.56 15.52 0.49
C VAL A 307 -11.76 16.45 0.35
N ASP A 308 -12.95 15.89 0.16
CA ASP A 308 -14.19 16.65 0.03
C ASP A 308 -14.48 17.41 1.33
N GLY A 309 -14.77 18.69 1.19
CA GLY A 309 -15.14 19.55 2.33
C GLY A 309 -13.96 20.10 3.14
N VAL A 310 -12.71 19.80 2.77
CA VAL A 310 -11.50 20.38 3.40
C VAL A 310 -10.61 21.03 2.33
N ASP A 311 -10.30 22.32 2.50
CA ASP A 311 -9.69 23.12 1.45
C ASP A 311 -8.21 22.79 1.18
N ASN A 312 -7.47 22.37 2.22
CA ASN A 312 -6.02 22.12 2.16
C ASN A 312 -5.60 20.73 2.64
N LEU A 313 -6.49 19.72 2.47
CA LEU A 313 -6.19 18.34 2.81
C LEU A 313 -6.29 17.45 1.56
N PHE A 314 -5.24 16.71 1.29
CA PHE A 314 -5.24 15.59 0.36
C PHE A 314 -5.24 14.26 1.12
N CYS A 315 -5.72 13.19 0.49
CA CYS A 315 -5.55 11.83 0.99
C CYS A 315 -4.97 10.94 -0.11
N ALA A 316 -4.16 9.96 0.27
CA ALA A 316 -3.53 9.06 -0.69
C ALA A 316 -3.41 7.62 -0.15
N GLY A 317 -3.09 6.67 -1.03
CA GLY A 317 -3.03 5.25 -0.72
C GLY A 317 -4.38 4.65 -0.35
N GLU A 318 -4.39 3.68 0.55
CA GLU A 318 -5.63 3.03 1.02
C GLU A 318 -6.64 4.02 1.62
N LYS A 319 -6.20 5.18 2.08
CA LYS A 319 -7.09 6.23 2.60
C LYS A 319 -7.89 6.93 1.51
N SER A 320 -7.36 6.99 0.29
CA SER A 320 -7.98 7.67 -0.85
C SER A 320 -8.86 6.75 -1.72
N GLY A 321 -8.96 5.47 -1.39
CA GLY A 321 -9.75 4.53 -2.16
C GLY A 321 -9.63 3.12 -1.57
N LEU A 322 -10.46 2.21 -2.04
CA LEU A 322 -10.40 0.79 -1.66
C LEU A 322 -9.24 0.08 -2.36
N PHE A 323 -8.08 0.74 -2.39
CA PHE A 323 -6.87 0.24 -3.01
C PHE A 323 -6.17 -0.79 -2.15
N VAL A 324 -5.50 -1.74 -2.80
CA VAL A 324 -4.62 -2.69 -2.12
C VAL A 324 -3.34 -2.86 -2.92
N GLY A 325 -2.25 -2.28 -2.42
CA GLY A 325 -0.92 -2.51 -2.97
C GLY A 325 0.03 -1.35 -2.83
N HIS A 326 1.31 -1.64 -3.03
CA HIS A 326 2.38 -0.67 -2.87
C HIS A 326 2.52 0.23 -4.10
N THR A 327 2.33 -0.30 -5.31
CA THR A 327 2.33 0.50 -6.54
C THR A 327 1.19 1.51 -6.52
N GLU A 328 -0.02 1.08 -6.14
CA GLU A 328 -1.20 1.92 -5.97
C GLU A 328 -0.95 3.04 -4.94
N ALA A 329 -0.22 2.70 -3.89
CA ALA A 329 0.18 3.63 -2.84
C ALA A 329 1.16 4.68 -3.37
N ILE A 330 2.19 4.27 -4.12
CA ILE A 330 3.19 5.18 -4.69
C ILE A 330 2.54 6.11 -5.71
N CYS A 331 1.71 5.58 -6.62
CA CYS A 331 1.01 6.36 -7.64
C CYS A 331 0.14 7.49 -7.05
N THR A 332 -0.69 7.12 -6.07
CA THR A 332 -1.57 8.12 -5.41
C THR A 332 -0.80 9.08 -4.54
N GLY A 333 0.27 8.62 -3.86
CA GLY A 333 1.17 9.48 -3.10
C GLY A 333 1.83 10.53 -3.99
N SER A 334 2.37 10.12 -5.13
CA SER A 334 3.03 11.02 -6.08
C SER A 334 2.09 12.11 -6.59
N LEU A 335 0.86 11.75 -6.95
CA LEU A 335 -0.14 12.72 -7.38
C LEU A 335 -0.53 13.69 -6.24
N ALA A 336 -0.77 13.17 -5.03
CA ALA A 336 -1.14 14.00 -3.89
C ALA A 336 -0.02 14.97 -3.50
N GLY A 337 1.24 14.52 -3.52
CA GLY A 337 2.39 15.36 -3.23
C GLY A 337 2.56 16.52 -4.19
N HIS A 338 2.47 16.23 -5.49
CA HIS A 338 2.55 17.27 -6.52
C HIS A 338 1.36 18.24 -6.46
N ASN A 339 0.14 17.72 -6.25
CA ASN A 339 -1.06 18.53 -6.12
C ASN A 339 -1.09 19.39 -4.85
N ALA A 340 -0.45 18.95 -3.77
CA ALA A 340 -0.30 19.78 -2.57
C ALA A 340 0.49 21.06 -2.88
N VAL A 341 1.55 20.96 -3.67
CA VAL A 341 2.34 22.12 -4.10
C VAL A 341 1.55 22.98 -5.08
N ARG A 342 0.82 22.37 -6.03
CA ARG A 342 -0.08 23.10 -6.94
C ARG A 342 -1.10 23.94 -6.18
N LEU A 343 -1.72 23.34 -5.15
CA LEU A 343 -2.68 24.06 -4.31
C LEU A 343 -2.04 25.23 -3.57
N ALA A 344 -0.87 25.02 -2.98
CA ALA A 344 -0.14 26.09 -2.28
C ALA A 344 0.23 27.26 -3.19
N MET A 345 0.52 26.95 -4.45
CA MET A 345 0.88 27.96 -5.46
C MET A 345 -0.35 28.56 -6.19
N GLY A 346 -1.55 28.09 -5.88
CA GLY A 346 -2.78 28.58 -6.53
C GLY A 346 -2.90 28.23 -8.01
N VAL A 347 -2.19 27.19 -8.46
CA VAL A 347 -2.29 26.68 -9.84
C VAL A 347 -3.28 25.50 -9.93
N PRO A 348 -3.88 25.24 -11.12
CA PRO A 348 -4.87 24.18 -11.27
C PRO A 348 -4.35 22.83 -10.83
N LEU A 349 -5.16 22.06 -10.09
CA LEU A 349 -4.81 20.71 -9.66
C LEU A 349 -4.72 19.77 -10.86
N LEU A 350 -3.76 18.83 -10.81
CA LEU A 350 -3.56 17.81 -11.82
C LEU A 350 -4.55 16.66 -11.61
N ILE A 351 -5.30 16.33 -12.65
CA ILE A 351 -6.10 15.10 -12.73
C ILE A 351 -5.48 14.23 -13.83
N LEU A 352 -5.08 13.03 -13.46
CA LEU A 352 -4.57 12.07 -14.42
C LEU A 352 -5.72 11.48 -15.25
N PRO A 353 -5.64 11.47 -16.60
CA PRO A 353 -6.72 10.99 -17.46
C PRO A 353 -6.86 9.46 -17.39
N ALA A 354 -8.08 8.96 -17.58
CA ALA A 354 -8.37 7.53 -17.61
C ALA A 354 -7.77 6.77 -18.82
N SER A 355 -7.13 7.47 -19.75
CA SER A 355 -6.37 6.85 -20.85
C SER A 355 -4.99 6.32 -20.41
N ILE A 356 -4.56 6.56 -19.18
CA ILE A 356 -3.42 5.92 -18.55
C ILE A 356 -3.89 5.13 -17.33
N ALA A 357 -3.23 4.01 -17.03
CA ALA A 357 -3.69 3.08 -15.99
C ALA A 357 -3.77 3.73 -14.59
N ILE A 358 -2.83 4.62 -14.26
CA ILE A 358 -2.82 5.32 -12.98
C ILE A 358 -4.04 6.26 -12.86
N GLY A 359 -4.38 6.99 -13.89
CA GLY A 359 -5.56 7.87 -13.90
C GLY A 359 -6.87 7.08 -13.87
N ASP A 360 -6.93 5.97 -14.61
CA ASP A 360 -8.10 5.10 -14.66
C ASP A 360 -8.40 4.48 -13.29
N ILE A 361 -7.43 3.90 -12.61
CA ILE A 361 -7.68 3.29 -11.29
C ILE A 361 -8.15 4.31 -10.26
N ILE A 362 -7.62 5.54 -10.30
CA ILE A 362 -7.99 6.62 -9.38
C ILE A 362 -9.45 7.03 -9.58
N SER A 363 -9.86 7.23 -10.83
CA SER A 363 -11.23 7.63 -11.17
C SER A 363 -12.21 6.47 -10.98
N TYR A 364 -11.86 5.27 -11.42
CA TYR A 364 -12.70 4.08 -11.30
C TYR A 364 -13.00 3.72 -9.85
N ALA A 365 -11.97 3.66 -9.00
CA ALA A 365 -12.15 3.37 -7.58
C ALA A 365 -12.99 4.44 -6.86
N ASN A 366 -12.88 5.71 -7.27
CA ASN A 366 -13.69 6.79 -6.74
C ASN A 366 -15.18 6.62 -7.07
N GLU A 367 -15.51 6.30 -8.33
CA GLU A 367 -16.88 6.03 -8.74
C GLU A 367 -17.45 4.79 -8.03
N LYS A 368 -16.67 3.72 -7.93
CA LYS A 368 -17.09 2.48 -7.27
C LYS A 368 -17.33 2.65 -5.76
N ALA A 369 -16.59 3.50 -5.09
CA ALA A 369 -16.80 3.78 -3.67
C ALA A 369 -18.20 4.36 -3.36
N LYS A 370 -18.87 4.97 -4.34
CA LYS A 370 -20.22 5.54 -4.20
C LYS A 370 -21.32 4.47 -4.06
N THR A 371 -21.05 3.25 -4.48
CA THR A 371 -22.05 2.15 -4.49
C THR A 371 -21.71 1.07 -3.47
N ARG A 372 -22.71 0.41 -2.90
CA ARG A 372 -22.51 -0.72 -1.99
C ARG A 372 -21.73 -1.85 -2.68
N GLU A 373 -22.07 -2.19 -3.89
CA GLU A 373 -21.42 -3.26 -4.65
C GLU A 373 -19.93 -2.94 -4.91
N GLY A 374 -19.63 -1.69 -5.28
CA GLY A 374 -18.24 -1.26 -5.46
C GLY A 374 -17.44 -1.27 -4.15
N ARG A 375 -18.09 -1.01 -3.00
CA ARG A 375 -17.41 -1.07 -1.69
C ARG A 375 -17.06 -2.47 -1.22
N LYS A 376 -17.60 -3.52 -1.82
CA LYS A 376 -17.21 -4.91 -1.56
C LYS A 376 -15.89 -5.29 -2.23
N ASN A 377 -15.50 -4.59 -3.29
CA ASN A 377 -14.31 -4.88 -4.08
C ASN A 377 -13.09 -4.10 -3.62
N ARG A 378 -11.90 -4.61 -4.01
CA ARG A 378 -10.60 -3.99 -3.78
C ARG A 378 -9.93 -3.77 -5.12
N TYR A 379 -9.45 -2.56 -5.32
CA TYR A 379 -8.91 -2.11 -6.62
C TYR A 379 -7.39 -2.18 -6.58
N THR A 380 -6.83 -2.98 -7.48
CA THR A 380 -5.39 -3.20 -7.56
C THR A 380 -4.99 -3.54 -8.99
N PHE A 381 -3.88 -3.02 -9.43
CA PHE A 381 -3.27 -3.38 -10.72
C PHE A 381 -2.88 -4.87 -10.81
N ALA A 382 -2.72 -5.54 -9.65
CA ALA A 382 -2.17 -6.89 -9.60
C ALA A 382 -3.19 -8.02 -9.81
N GLY A 383 -4.50 -7.73 -9.79
CA GLY A 383 -5.51 -8.77 -9.90
C GLY A 383 -6.92 -8.27 -9.57
N ALA A 384 -7.82 -9.21 -9.27
CA ALA A 384 -9.23 -8.96 -8.97
C ALA A 384 -9.96 -8.18 -10.07
N GLU A 385 -10.99 -7.42 -9.71
CA GLU A 385 -11.85 -6.70 -10.67
C GLU A 385 -11.06 -5.69 -11.53
N TYR A 386 -10.15 -4.92 -10.90
CA TYR A 386 -9.49 -3.85 -11.62
C TYR A 386 -8.48 -4.35 -12.67
N PHE A 387 -7.70 -5.38 -12.38
CA PHE A 387 -6.76 -5.91 -13.38
C PHE A 387 -7.49 -6.48 -14.60
N LYS A 388 -8.64 -7.14 -14.38
CA LYS A 388 -9.49 -7.57 -15.50
C LYS A 388 -9.90 -6.38 -16.36
N ARG A 389 -10.42 -5.31 -15.74
CA ARG A 389 -10.75 -4.06 -16.44
C ARG A 389 -9.55 -3.50 -17.21
N MET A 390 -8.38 -3.46 -16.57
CA MET A 390 -7.15 -2.95 -17.19
C MET A 390 -6.78 -3.71 -18.48
N VAL A 391 -7.03 -5.03 -18.50
CA VAL A 391 -6.86 -5.87 -19.70
C VAL A 391 -7.95 -5.59 -20.73
N ASP A 392 -9.21 -5.58 -20.33
CA ASP A 392 -10.37 -5.37 -21.21
C ASP A 392 -10.33 -4.00 -21.90
N GLU A 393 -9.85 -2.96 -21.22
CA GLU A 393 -9.70 -1.59 -21.76
C GLU A 393 -8.36 -1.35 -22.49
N GLY A 394 -7.53 -2.38 -22.65
CA GLY A 394 -6.23 -2.27 -23.33
C GLY A 394 -5.20 -1.40 -22.61
N LEU A 395 -5.36 -1.23 -21.30
CA LEU A 395 -4.41 -0.45 -20.48
C LEU A 395 -3.19 -1.29 -20.04
N TYR A 396 -3.31 -2.61 -19.98
CA TYR A 396 -2.22 -3.50 -19.63
C TYR A 396 -1.29 -3.77 -20.80
N THR A 397 -0.02 -3.44 -20.63
CA THR A 397 1.05 -3.78 -21.60
C THR A 397 2.39 -3.92 -20.87
N LEU A 398 3.30 -4.70 -21.44
CA LEU A 398 4.69 -4.83 -20.99
C LEU A 398 5.65 -4.01 -21.86
N ASP A 399 5.17 -3.47 -22.95
CA ASP A 399 5.96 -2.66 -23.87
C ASP A 399 6.14 -1.25 -23.32
N LYS A 400 7.39 -0.93 -22.97
CA LYS A 400 7.77 0.37 -22.41
C LYS A 400 7.57 1.52 -23.39
N GLU A 401 7.82 1.29 -24.67
CA GLU A 401 7.64 2.33 -25.70
C GLU A 401 6.15 2.66 -25.89
N GLU A 402 5.28 1.66 -25.84
CA GLU A 402 3.83 1.86 -25.85
C GLU A 402 3.38 2.67 -24.62
N ILE A 403 3.90 2.34 -23.43
CA ILE A 403 3.60 3.06 -22.19
C ILE A 403 4.05 4.52 -22.30
N ALA A 404 5.30 4.75 -22.71
CA ALA A 404 5.86 6.08 -22.88
C ALA A 404 5.07 6.89 -23.93
N ALA A 405 4.71 6.29 -25.06
CA ALA A 405 3.88 6.93 -26.07
C ALA A 405 2.50 7.33 -25.55
N ARG A 406 1.89 6.50 -24.70
CA ARG A 406 0.61 6.78 -24.05
C ARG A 406 0.68 7.98 -23.10
N VAL A 407 1.74 8.08 -22.30
CA VAL A 407 1.97 9.23 -21.39
C VAL A 407 2.25 10.50 -22.19
N ARG A 408 3.09 10.44 -23.24
CA ARG A 408 3.36 11.57 -24.13
C ARG A 408 2.11 12.06 -24.86
N LYS A 409 1.23 11.15 -25.30
CA LYS A 409 -0.03 11.51 -25.99
C LYS A 409 -0.95 12.40 -25.14
N VAL A 410 -0.88 12.30 -23.83
CA VAL A 410 -1.66 13.13 -22.90
C VAL A 410 -0.87 14.34 -22.37
N ASN A 411 0.34 14.59 -22.89
CA ASN A 411 1.25 15.69 -22.52
C ASN A 411 1.59 15.71 -21.02
N LEU A 412 1.84 14.55 -20.43
CA LEU A 412 2.15 14.40 -19.00
C LEU A 412 3.56 13.82 -18.73
N ASP A 413 4.38 13.65 -19.78
CA ASP A 413 5.76 13.21 -19.61
C ASP A 413 6.52 14.14 -18.65
N ASN A 414 7.17 13.53 -17.66
CA ASN A 414 7.92 14.24 -16.62
C ASN A 414 7.13 15.29 -15.81
N VAL A 415 5.79 15.21 -15.79
CA VAL A 415 4.95 16.19 -15.08
C VAL A 415 5.31 16.32 -13.60
N PHE A 416 5.74 15.25 -12.94
CA PHE A 416 6.15 15.26 -11.55
C PHE A 416 7.57 15.79 -11.30
N LEU A 417 8.33 16.10 -12.37
CA LEU A 417 9.61 16.80 -12.29
C LEU A 417 9.45 18.31 -12.36
N GLN A 418 8.24 18.82 -12.68
CA GLN A 418 8.01 20.26 -12.80
C GLN A 418 8.25 20.96 -11.46
N LYS A 419 9.21 21.90 -11.46
CA LYS A 419 9.46 22.78 -10.33
C LYS A 419 8.40 23.88 -10.32
N LEU A 420 7.55 23.92 -9.31
CA LEU A 420 6.46 24.87 -9.16
C LEU A 420 6.83 26.05 -8.26
N ILE A 421 7.75 25.84 -7.33
CA ILE A 421 8.30 26.89 -6.48
C ILE A 421 9.72 27.15 -6.97
N ASN A 422 9.97 28.37 -7.45
CA ASN A 422 11.30 28.84 -7.79
C ASN A 422 11.99 29.30 -6.49
N SER A 423 13.17 28.76 -6.22
CA SER A 423 14.03 29.18 -5.09
C SER A 423 14.59 30.56 -5.32
#